data_a730969c1051a806301a25f5993728e9
#
_entry.id   a730969c1051a806301a25f5993728e9
#
_cell.length_a   1.000
_cell.length_b   1.000
_cell.length_c   1.000
_cell.angle_alpha   90.00
_cell.angle_beta   90.00
_cell.angle_gamma   90.00
#
_symmetry.space_group_name_H-M   'P 1'
#
loop_
_entity.id
_entity.type
_entity.pdbx_description
1 polymer ?
#
loop_
_entity_poly.entity_id
_entity_poly.type
_entity_poly.pdbx_seq_one_letter_code
_entity_poly.pdbx_strand_id
1 'polypeptide(L)'
;MRCVRIRFTKTGRMIYVSHLDVNRLMARAVRRAELPMWYTEGFNPHPYIAFALPLSLGQSSECEYMDIRIESDMTNDEVKEKLSAVMPEGVRILDAFDPVHAINEICAAEYEVKLIFKNEDEAKAFCEKSEKILNGSELLAEKRGKQGRRKVVKQVNLIEQIFGKTLEYSEKTVIMNITVAAGSSVNLNPALLAETLEKQAEIFSEFQQIERKNLLIADGKSFR
;
A
#
# COMPACT_ATOMS: atom_id res chain seq x y z
N MET A 1 12.87 19.46 18.51
CA MET A 1 12.25 18.85 17.32
C MET A 1 12.40 17.34 17.38
N ARG A 2 11.31 16.60 17.27
CA ARG A 2 11.32 15.12 17.25
C ARG A 2 10.47 14.60 16.08
N CYS A 3 10.74 13.36 15.65
CA CYS A 3 9.95 12.67 14.66
C CYS A 3 8.94 11.75 15.36
N VAL A 4 7.69 11.77 14.90
CA VAL A 4 6.65 10.86 15.36
C VAL A 4 6.11 10.11 14.16
N ARG A 5 6.07 8.79 14.23
CA ARG A 5 5.46 7.93 13.22
C ARG A 5 4.00 7.66 13.58
N ILE A 6 3.13 7.90 12.63
CA ILE A 6 1.69 7.69 12.75
C ILE A 6 1.32 6.48 11.90
N ARG A 7 0.70 5.47 12.52
CA ARG A 7 0.06 4.35 11.81
C ARG A 7 -1.42 4.63 11.66
N PHE A 8 -1.95 4.48 10.44
CA PHE A 8 -3.35 4.79 10.16
C PHE A 8 -3.95 3.85 9.10
N THR A 9 -5.28 3.85 9.00
CA THR A 9 -6.02 3.08 7.99
C THR A 9 -6.40 3.95 6.80
N LYS A 10 -6.58 3.33 5.63
CA LYS A 10 -7.23 3.92 4.46
C LYS A 10 -8.28 2.95 3.93
N THR A 11 -9.54 3.13 4.34
CA THR A 11 -10.63 2.17 4.09
C THR A 11 -11.90 2.86 3.62
N GLY A 12 -12.94 2.09 3.30
CA GLY A 12 -14.22 2.63 2.86
C GLY A 12 -14.09 3.54 1.65
N ARG A 13 -14.75 4.70 1.66
CA ARG A 13 -14.70 5.66 0.54
C ARG A 13 -13.31 6.27 0.32
N MET A 14 -12.43 6.20 1.30
CA MET A 14 -11.07 6.71 1.19
C MET A 14 -10.22 5.95 0.17
N ILE A 15 -10.59 4.71 -0.21
CA ILE A 15 -9.88 3.96 -1.27
C ILE A 15 -9.84 4.74 -2.59
N TYR A 16 -10.85 5.58 -2.87
CA TYR A 16 -10.96 6.40 -4.09
C TYR A 16 -10.26 7.75 -3.99
N VAL A 17 -9.59 8.03 -2.87
CA VAL A 17 -8.82 9.27 -2.67
C VAL A 17 -7.38 9.02 -3.12
N SER A 18 -6.86 9.89 -3.99
CA SER A 18 -5.49 9.79 -4.51
C SER A 18 -4.46 10.02 -3.40
N HIS A 19 -3.23 9.51 -3.59
CA HIS A 19 -2.13 9.78 -2.64
C HIS A 19 -1.88 11.29 -2.43
N LEU A 20 -1.97 12.10 -3.49
CA LEU A 20 -1.82 13.55 -3.38
C LEU A 20 -2.92 14.19 -2.52
N ASP A 21 -4.15 13.69 -2.61
CA ASP A 21 -5.26 14.21 -1.82
C ASP A 21 -5.19 13.69 -0.37
N VAL A 22 -4.69 12.48 -0.13
CA VAL A 22 -4.36 12.00 1.23
C VAL A 22 -3.29 12.90 1.86
N ASN A 23 -2.26 13.28 1.12
CA ASN A 23 -1.23 14.21 1.60
C ASN A 23 -1.85 15.58 1.98
N ARG A 24 -2.70 16.14 1.12
CA ARG A 24 -3.42 17.39 1.40
C ARG A 24 -4.36 17.26 2.61
N LEU A 25 -5.03 16.12 2.74
CA LEU A 25 -5.90 15.82 3.89
C LEU A 25 -5.08 15.82 5.17
N MET A 26 -3.96 15.08 5.22
CA MET A 26 -3.11 15.01 6.41
C MET A 26 -2.48 16.35 6.76
N ALA A 27 -2.04 17.14 5.76
CA ALA A 27 -1.53 18.49 5.99
C ALA A 27 -2.58 19.45 6.58
N ARG A 28 -3.86 19.28 6.24
CA ARG A 28 -4.97 20.02 6.88
C ARG A 28 -5.30 19.46 8.26
N ALA A 29 -5.24 18.14 8.43
CA ALA A 29 -5.57 17.48 9.68
C ALA A 29 -4.58 17.84 10.79
N VAL A 30 -3.27 17.84 10.54
CA VAL A 30 -2.26 18.24 11.55
C VAL A 30 -2.45 19.70 12.00
N ARG A 31 -2.91 20.58 11.10
CA ARG A 31 -3.24 21.97 11.46
C ARG A 31 -4.50 22.06 12.31
N ARG A 32 -5.58 21.35 11.95
CA ARG A 32 -6.83 21.32 12.73
C ARG A 32 -6.65 20.68 14.10
N ALA A 33 -5.76 19.71 14.21
CA ALA A 33 -5.37 19.08 15.46
C ALA A 33 -4.48 19.97 16.33
N GLU A 34 -4.11 21.15 15.82
CA GLU A 34 -3.22 22.09 16.52
C GLU A 34 -1.92 21.43 16.98
N LEU A 35 -1.37 20.53 16.12
CA LEU A 35 -0.07 19.94 16.40
C LEU A 35 1.02 20.98 16.14
N PRO A 36 2.00 21.13 17.05
CA PRO A 36 3.13 22.04 16.90
C PRO A 36 4.13 21.51 15.86
N MET A 37 3.74 21.59 14.59
CA MET A 37 4.49 21.06 13.47
C MET A 37 5.75 21.86 13.19
N TRP A 38 6.84 21.15 12.90
CA TRP A 38 7.98 21.74 12.21
C TRP A 38 7.65 21.94 10.72
N TYR A 39 7.94 23.14 10.23
CA TYR A 39 7.73 23.50 8.83
C TYR A 39 9.04 23.46 8.05
N THR A 40 8.98 22.98 6.81
CA THR A 40 10.15 22.95 5.93
C THR A 40 10.65 24.37 5.66
N GLU A 41 11.97 24.51 5.54
CA GLU A 41 12.60 25.78 5.15
C GLU A 41 12.49 26.01 3.65
N GLY A 42 12.46 27.28 3.21
CA GLY A 42 12.43 27.67 1.81
C GLY A 42 11.24 28.57 1.46
N PHE A 43 11.00 28.74 0.14
CA PHE A 43 9.99 29.69 -0.39
C PHE A 43 8.54 29.32 -0.11
N ASN A 44 8.25 28.03 0.09
CA ASN A 44 6.90 27.53 0.38
C ASN A 44 6.91 26.62 1.62
N PRO A 45 6.98 27.19 2.84
CA PRO A 45 6.96 26.40 4.05
C PRO A 45 5.70 25.55 4.18
N HIS A 46 5.85 24.26 4.45
CA HIS A 46 4.75 23.34 4.68
C HIS A 46 5.10 22.39 5.84
N PRO A 47 4.10 21.85 6.55
CA PRO A 47 4.37 20.92 7.65
C PRO A 47 5.11 19.71 7.10
N TYR A 48 6.15 19.27 7.81
CA TYR A 48 6.89 18.07 7.40
C TYR A 48 6.04 16.81 7.60
N ILE A 49 5.70 16.18 6.49
CA ILE A 49 4.98 14.90 6.44
C ILE A 49 5.65 14.03 5.37
N ALA A 50 6.11 12.85 5.77
CA ALA A 50 6.70 11.87 4.87
C ALA A 50 5.93 10.55 4.96
N PHE A 51 5.32 10.11 3.86
CA PHE A 51 4.64 8.82 3.81
C PHE A 51 5.61 7.69 3.54
N ALA A 52 5.41 6.55 4.20
CA ALA A 52 6.31 5.43 4.09
C ALA A 52 6.27 4.77 2.69
N LEU A 53 5.09 4.40 2.24
CA LEU A 53 4.88 3.82 0.92
C LEU A 53 3.52 4.23 0.37
N PRO A 54 3.45 5.02 -0.72
CA PRO A 54 2.19 5.40 -1.35
C PRO A 54 1.32 4.20 -1.69
N LEU A 55 0.02 4.26 -1.36
CA LEU A 55 -0.97 3.25 -1.72
C LEU A 55 -1.62 3.63 -3.05
N SER A 56 -1.80 2.67 -3.94
CA SER A 56 -2.47 2.88 -5.22
C SER A 56 -3.95 3.24 -5.03
N LEU A 57 -4.51 3.97 -5.99
CA LEU A 57 -5.93 4.30 -6.01
C LEU A 57 -6.77 3.02 -6.10
N GLY A 58 -7.89 2.97 -5.38
CA GLY A 58 -8.77 1.82 -5.33
C GLY A 58 -8.36 0.73 -4.33
N GLN A 59 -7.21 0.87 -3.67
CA GLN A 59 -6.74 -0.08 -2.67
C GLN A 59 -7.04 0.41 -1.26
N SER A 60 -7.37 -0.53 -0.36
CA SER A 60 -7.49 -0.32 1.08
C SER A 60 -6.21 -0.70 1.82
N SER A 61 -6.07 -0.21 3.04
CA SER A 61 -4.96 -0.56 3.91
C SER A 61 -5.29 -0.34 5.38
N GLU A 62 -4.79 -1.22 6.24
CA GLU A 62 -4.78 -1.09 7.69
C GLU A 62 -3.38 -0.80 8.25
N CYS A 63 -2.41 -0.55 7.39
CA CYS A 63 -1.01 -0.38 7.76
C CYS A 63 -0.31 0.77 7.01
N GLU A 64 -0.99 1.90 6.86
CA GLU A 64 -0.35 3.09 6.32
C GLU A 64 0.48 3.79 7.39
N TYR A 65 1.63 4.35 6.99
CA TYR A 65 2.50 5.09 7.90
C TYR A 65 2.87 6.44 7.32
N MET A 66 2.92 7.44 8.18
CA MET A 66 3.51 8.74 7.89
C MET A 66 4.37 9.21 9.06
N ASP A 67 5.49 9.81 8.75
CA ASP A 67 6.36 10.49 9.72
C ASP A 67 6.05 11.98 9.72
N ILE A 68 5.86 12.54 10.91
CA ILE A 68 5.71 13.99 11.13
C ILE A 68 6.82 14.49 12.03
N ARG A 69 7.17 15.77 11.92
CA ARG A 69 8.10 16.43 12.85
C ARG A 69 7.37 17.47 13.67
N ILE A 70 7.55 17.40 14.99
CA ILE A 70 6.94 18.34 15.94
C ILE A 70 7.99 19.07 16.76
N GLU A 71 7.66 20.29 17.20
CA GLU A 71 8.53 21.20 17.98
C GLU A 71 8.07 21.31 19.43
N SER A 72 7.67 20.20 20.04
CA SER A 72 7.25 20.15 21.45
C SER A 72 7.54 18.80 22.08
N ASP A 73 7.40 18.72 23.39
CA ASP A 73 7.50 17.50 24.20
C ASP A 73 6.15 16.77 24.33
N MET A 74 5.18 17.09 23.46
CA MET A 74 3.88 16.41 23.40
C MET A 74 4.10 14.90 23.29
N THR A 75 3.41 14.10 24.09
CA THR A 75 3.52 12.64 24.09
C THR A 75 2.93 12.03 22.80
N ASN A 76 3.29 10.79 22.50
CA ASN A 76 2.73 10.07 21.35
C ASN A 76 1.22 9.87 21.48
N ASP A 77 0.73 9.62 22.71
CA ASP A 77 -0.70 9.46 22.98
C ASP A 77 -1.48 10.76 22.74
N GLU A 78 -0.95 11.91 23.17
CA GLU A 78 -1.56 13.21 22.90
C GLU A 78 -1.60 13.52 21.39
N VAL A 79 -0.54 13.19 20.64
CA VAL A 79 -0.53 13.34 19.18
C VAL A 79 -1.58 12.45 18.55
N LYS A 80 -1.68 11.19 18.98
CA LYS A 80 -2.67 10.22 18.49
C LYS A 80 -4.10 10.70 18.76
N GLU A 81 -4.39 11.14 19.99
CA GLU A 81 -5.71 11.61 20.40
C GLU A 81 -6.15 12.84 19.59
N LYS A 82 -5.31 13.89 19.56
CA LYS A 82 -5.58 15.12 18.81
C LYS A 82 -5.81 14.86 17.32
N LEU A 83 -4.97 14.01 16.73
CA LEU A 83 -5.09 13.69 15.30
C LEU A 83 -6.34 12.85 15.02
N SER A 84 -6.66 11.88 15.88
CA SER A 84 -7.85 11.04 15.76
C SER A 84 -9.15 11.85 15.76
N ALA A 85 -9.23 12.90 16.59
CA ALA A 85 -10.41 13.77 16.73
C ALA A 85 -10.79 14.52 15.44
N VAL A 86 -9.87 14.67 14.49
CA VAL A 86 -10.07 15.44 13.26
C VAL A 86 -10.07 14.59 11.98
N MET A 87 -9.94 13.26 12.11
CA MET A 87 -9.93 12.38 10.92
C MET A 87 -11.33 12.23 10.31
N PRO A 88 -11.42 12.14 8.99
CA PRO A 88 -12.66 11.79 8.32
C PRO A 88 -12.95 10.29 8.42
N GLU A 89 -14.19 9.91 8.12
CA GLU A 89 -14.58 8.50 7.96
C GLU A 89 -13.65 7.79 6.95
N GLY A 90 -13.25 6.55 7.29
CA GLY A 90 -12.34 5.73 6.48
C GLY A 90 -10.86 5.95 6.77
N VAL A 91 -10.51 6.91 7.65
CA VAL A 91 -9.17 7.09 8.19
C VAL A 91 -9.23 6.98 9.71
N ARG A 92 -8.58 5.99 10.28
CA ARG A 92 -8.41 5.85 11.74
C ARG A 92 -6.93 5.90 12.09
N ILE A 93 -6.57 6.70 13.08
CA ILE A 93 -5.23 6.67 13.64
C ILE A 93 -5.15 5.47 14.58
N LEU A 94 -4.31 4.52 14.24
CA LEU A 94 -4.16 3.27 15.02
C LEU A 94 -3.13 3.45 16.13
N ASP A 95 -2.01 4.11 15.80
CA ASP A 95 -0.90 4.28 16.74
C ASP A 95 -0.06 5.51 16.40
N ALA A 96 0.67 6.01 17.39
CA ALA A 96 1.70 7.03 17.25
C ALA A 96 2.91 6.62 18.11
N PHE A 97 4.11 6.62 17.52
CA PHE A 97 5.32 6.14 18.20
C PHE A 97 6.59 6.76 17.59
N ASP A 98 7.70 6.63 18.29
CA ASP A 98 8.99 7.04 17.73
C ASP A 98 9.45 6.05 16.67
N PRO A 99 9.89 6.49 15.47
CA PRO A 99 10.31 5.60 14.39
C PRO A 99 11.48 4.70 14.83
N VAL A 100 11.33 3.39 14.61
CA VAL A 100 12.39 2.40 14.86
C VAL A 100 13.23 2.19 13.60
N HIS A 101 12.56 2.12 12.43
CA HIS A 101 13.19 1.86 11.14
C HIS A 101 13.04 3.07 10.22
N ALA A 102 14.00 3.30 9.35
CA ALA A 102 13.88 4.32 8.34
C ALA A 102 12.93 3.87 7.21
N ILE A 103 12.20 4.83 6.60
CA ILE A 103 11.21 4.53 5.54
C ILE A 103 11.84 3.74 4.37
N ASN A 104 13.10 4.00 4.05
CA ASN A 104 13.83 3.33 2.96
C ASN A 104 14.24 1.89 3.28
N GLU A 105 14.03 1.41 4.50
CA GLU A 105 14.23 0.01 4.87
C GLU A 105 13.06 -0.90 4.44
N ILE A 106 11.92 -0.32 4.04
CA ILE A 106 10.81 -1.10 3.49
C ILE A 106 11.27 -1.77 2.20
N CYS A 107 11.14 -3.10 2.15
CA CYS A 107 11.53 -3.92 0.99
C CYS A 107 10.41 -4.83 0.47
N ALA A 108 9.37 -5.08 1.28
CA ALA A 108 8.23 -5.90 0.87
C ALA A 108 6.92 -5.39 1.49
N ALA A 109 5.81 -5.84 0.92
CA ALA A 109 4.48 -5.60 1.46
C ALA A 109 3.60 -6.84 1.27
N GLU A 110 2.74 -7.07 2.26
CA GLU A 110 1.73 -8.13 2.25
C GLU A 110 0.40 -7.57 1.80
N TYR A 111 -0.24 -8.29 0.89
CA TYR A 111 -1.56 -7.94 0.37
C TYR A 111 -2.49 -9.14 0.38
N GLU A 112 -3.76 -8.86 0.64
CA GLU A 112 -4.87 -9.73 0.30
C GLU A 112 -5.52 -9.19 -0.98
N VAL A 113 -5.62 -10.05 -1.99
CA VAL A 113 -6.31 -9.75 -3.25
C VAL A 113 -7.50 -10.69 -3.35
N LYS A 114 -8.69 -10.11 -3.34
CA LYS A 114 -9.95 -10.82 -3.48
C LYS A 114 -10.50 -10.60 -4.88
N LEU A 115 -10.71 -11.70 -5.60
CA LEU A 115 -11.29 -11.71 -6.95
C LEU A 115 -12.64 -12.44 -6.92
N ILE A 116 -13.68 -11.84 -7.48
CA ILE A 116 -15.01 -12.43 -7.54
C ILE A 116 -15.31 -12.75 -8.99
N PHE A 117 -15.59 -14.01 -9.28
CA PHE A 117 -15.89 -14.54 -10.60
C PHE A 117 -17.40 -14.73 -10.79
N LYS A 118 -17.81 -15.03 -12.00
CA LYS A 118 -19.21 -15.24 -12.36
C LYS A 118 -19.82 -16.46 -11.64
N ASN A 119 -19.03 -17.52 -11.51
CA ASN A 119 -19.44 -18.79 -10.88
C ASN A 119 -18.24 -19.49 -10.21
N GLU A 120 -18.53 -20.60 -9.52
CA GLU A 120 -17.55 -21.39 -8.81
C GLU A 120 -16.55 -22.09 -9.76
N ASP A 121 -17.02 -22.57 -10.91
CA ASP A 121 -16.15 -23.26 -11.87
C ASP A 121 -15.06 -22.33 -12.40
N GLU A 122 -15.39 -21.07 -12.70
CA GLU A 122 -14.41 -20.05 -13.10
C GLU A 122 -13.43 -19.75 -11.99
N ALA A 123 -13.89 -19.59 -10.73
CA ALA A 123 -13.03 -19.32 -9.58
C ALA A 123 -12.05 -20.49 -9.36
N LYS A 124 -12.55 -21.73 -9.39
CA LYS A 124 -11.72 -22.93 -9.27
C LYS A 124 -10.69 -23.03 -10.39
N ALA A 125 -11.13 -22.88 -11.64
CA ALA A 125 -10.26 -22.95 -12.81
C ALA A 125 -9.19 -21.84 -12.79
N PHE A 126 -9.54 -20.62 -12.36
CA PHE A 126 -8.59 -19.54 -12.20
C PHE A 126 -7.57 -19.86 -11.10
N CYS A 127 -8.00 -20.36 -9.95
CA CYS A 127 -7.12 -20.73 -8.84
C CYS A 127 -6.09 -21.77 -9.29
N GLU A 128 -6.54 -22.88 -9.91
CA GLU A 128 -5.67 -23.97 -10.38
C GLU A 128 -4.68 -23.52 -11.47
N LYS A 129 -5.13 -22.70 -12.43
CA LYS A 129 -4.25 -22.14 -13.46
C LYS A 129 -3.24 -21.15 -12.87
N SER A 130 -3.69 -20.26 -12.00
CA SER A 130 -2.82 -19.24 -11.36
C SER A 130 -1.76 -19.88 -10.49
N GLU A 131 -2.07 -20.95 -9.75
CA GLU A 131 -1.07 -21.73 -8.99
C GLU A 131 0.02 -22.30 -9.90
N LYS A 132 -0.36 -22.87 -11.04
CA LYS A 132 0.60 -23.41 -12.03
C LYS A 132 1.48 -22.29 -12.60
N ILE A 133 0.88 -21.17 -12.99
CA ILE A 133 1.61 -20.00 -13.52
C ILE A 133 2.58 -19.47 -12.48
N LEU A 134 2.12 -19.27 -11.25
CA LEU A 134 2.94 -18.72 -10.15
C LEU A 134 4.04 -19.67 -9.68
N ASN A 135 3.92 -20.97 -9.91
CA ASN A 135 4.97 -21.97 -9.65
C ASN A 135 5.92 -22.13 -10.86
N GLY A 136 5.66 -21.46 -11.96
CA GLY A 136 6.56 -21.39 -13.10
C GLY A 136 7.74 -20.43 -12.87
N SER A 137 8.60 -20.33 -13.86
CA SER A 137 9.79 -19.47 -13.84
C SER A 137 9.53 -18.06 -14.42
N GLU A 138 8.43 -17.87 -15.12
CA GLU A 138 8.19 -16.65 -15.87
C GLU A 138 6.71 -16.25 -15.85
N LEU A 139 6.47 -14.97 -15.51
CA LEU A 139 5.19 -14.29 -15.63
C LEU A 139 5.47 -12.87 -16.14
N LEU A 140 5.44 -12.67 -17.43
CA LEU A 140 5.79 -11.41 -18.08
C LEU A 140 4.63 -10.43 -18.05
N ALA A 141 4.88 -9.24 -17.55
CA ALA A 141 3.96 -8.11 -17.61
C ALA A 141 4.59 -6.92 -18.33
N GLU A 142 3.78 -6.17 -19.06
CA GLU A 142 4.18 -4.90 -19.64
C GLU A 142 4.07 -3.77 -18.62
N LYS A 143 5.20 -3.18 -18.25
CA LYS A 143 5.25 -2.01 -17.38
C LYS A 143 5.53 -0.77 -18.22
N ARG A 144 4.59 0.18 -18.23
CA ARG A 144 4.79 1.47 -18.90
C ARG A 144 5.67 2.36 -18.03
N GLY A 145 6.78 2.82 -18.57
CA GLY A 145 7.71 3.71 -17.91
C GLY A 145 8.02 4.95 -18.76
N LYS A 146 8.78 5.88 -18.18
CA LYS A 146 9.36 7.02 -18.91
C LYS A 146 10.87 6.88 -18.92
N GLN A 147 11.50 7.00 -20.08
CA GLN A 147 12.95 7.16 -20.22
C GLN A 147 13.18 8.56 -20.79
N GLY A 148 13.49 9.51 -19.92
CA GLY A 148 13.50 10.93 -20.26
C GLY A 148 12.09 11.40 -20.66
N ARG A 149 11.96 11.96 -21.89
CA ARG A 149 10.66 12.41 -22.45
C ARG A 149 9.89 11.33 -23.22
N ARG A 150 10.46 10.14 -23.44
CA ARG A 150 9.84 9.05 -24.21
C ARG A 150 9.13 8.07 -23.29
N LYS A 151 7.91 7.67 -23.69
CA LYS A 151 7.19 6.55 -23.07
C LYS A 151 7.85 5.25 -23.55
N VAL A 152 8.24 4.38 -22.63
CA VAL A 152 8.85 3.08 -22.92
C VAL A 152 8.00 2.00 -22.26
N VAL A 153 7.74 0.94 -23.00
CA VAL A 153 7.13 -0.29 -22.44
C VAL A 153 8.30 -1.25 -22.17
N LYS A 154 8.39 -1.72 -20.93
CA LYS A 154 9.38 -2.73 -20.53
C LYS A 154 8.64 -3.99 -20.13
N GLN A 155 9.10 -5.14 -20.59
CA GLN A 155 8.68 -6.41 -20.04
C GLN A 155 9.42 -6.66 -18.71
N VAL A 156 8.68 -7.08 -17.70
CA VAL A 156 9.20 -7.39 -16.37
C VAL A 156 8.67 -8.75 -15.96
N ASN A 157 9.55 -9.64 -15.50
CA ASN A 157 9.13 -10.90 -14.91
C ASN A 157 8.64 -10.64 -13.47
N LEU A 158 7.35 -10.89 -13.23
CA LEU A 158 6.73 -10.65 -11.93
C LEU A 158 7.10 -11.70 -10.89
N ILE A 159 7.44 -12.94 -11.30
CA ILE A 159 7.81 -14.03 -10.38
C ILE A 159 8.97 -13.63 -9.47
N GLU A 160 9.96 -12.93 -10.00
CA GLU A 160 11.14 -12.47 -9.23
C GLU A 160 10.80 -11.46 -8.13
N GLN A 161 9.60 -10.86 -8.19
CA GLN A 161 9.13 -9.85 -7.24
C GLN A 161 8.11 -10.40 -6.24
N ILE A 162 7.85 -11.72 -6.24
CA ILE A 162 6.93 -12.41 -5.34
C ILE A 162 7.73 -13.22 -4.35
N PHE A 163 7.62 -12.91 -3.06
CA PHE A 163 8.37 -13.57 -1.98
C PHE A 163 7.53 -14.61 -1.23
N GLY A 164 6.21 -14.49 -1.29
CA GLY A 164 5.27 -15.42 -0.68
C GLY A 164 3.91 -15.36 -1.37
N LYS A 165 3.22 -16.50 -1.41
CA LYS A 165 1.90 -16.58 -2.01
C LYS A 165 1.10 -17.74 -1.44
N THR A 166 -0.20 -17.53 -1.24
CA THR A 166 -1.21 -18.59 -1.06
C THR A 166 -2.44 -18.21 -1.88
N LEU A 167 -3.08 -19.20 -2.47
CA LEU A 167 -4.32 -19.02 -3.22
C LEU A 167 -5.35 -20.01 -2.67
N GLU A 168 -6.55 -19.50 -2.42
CA GLU A 168 -7.67 -20.30 -1.96
C GLU A 168 -8.92 -19.86 -2.71
N TYR A 169 -9.83 -20.77 -3.01
CA TYR A 169 -11.13 -20.41 -3.55
C TYR A 169 -12.26 -20.94 -2.67
N SER A 170 -13.34 -20.20 -2.61
CA SER A 170 -14.59 -20.59 -1.97
C SER A 170 -15.73 -20.00 -2.74
N GLU A 171 -16.68 -20.84 -3.14
CA GLU A 171 -17.75 -20.44 -4.05
C GLU A 171 -17.17 -19.72 -5.30
N LYS A 172 -17.66 -18.52 -5.60
CA LYS A 172 -17.19 -17.70 -6.72
C LYS A 172 -16.03 -16.76 -6.41
N THR A 173 -15.39 -16.90 -5.26
CA THR A 173 -14.34 -15.99 -4.78
C THR A 173 -13.00 -16.69 -4.71
N VAL A 174 -11.96 -16.03 -5.23
CA VAL A 174 -10.56 -16.42 -5.02
C VAL A 174 -9.92 -15.37 -4.11
N ILE A 175 -9.24 -15.84 -3.07
CA ILE A 175 -8.42 -15.01 -2.17
C ILE A 175 -6.94 -15.36 -2.42
N MET A 176 -6.15 -14.37 -2.80
CA MET A 176 -4.71 -14.49 -2.91
C MET A 176 -4.07 -13.67 -1.79
N ASN A 177 -3.35 -14.34 -0.88
CA ASN A 177 -2.45 -13.65 0.04
C ASN A 177 -1.05 -13.68 -0.57
N ILE A 178 -0.48 -12.51 -0.77
CA ILE A 178 0.80 -12.36 -1.46
C ILE A 178 1.74 -11.44 -0.67
N THR A 179 3.01 -11.82 -0.64
CA THR A 179 4.11 -10.95 -0.19
C THR A 179 4.93 -10.57 -1.42
N VAL A 180 5.00 -9.29 -1.73
CA VAL A 180 5.63 -8.79 -2.94
C VAL A 180 6.66 -7.71 -2.65
N ALA A 181 7.61 -7.53 -3.57
CA ALA A 181 8.59 -6.47 -3.49
C ALA A 181 7.90 -5.09 -3.41
N ALA A 182 8.29 -4.30 -2.42
CA ALA A 182 7.75 -2.96 -2.18
C ALA A 182 8.86 -2.06 -1.61
N GLY A 183 9.09 -0.94 -2.25
CA GLY A 183 10.13 0.00 -1.84
C GLY A 183 10.40 1.05 -2.90
N SER A 184 11.44 1.84 -2.69
CA SER A 184 11.79 2.94 -3.59
C SER A 184 12.39 2.49 -4.93
N SER A 185 13.08 1.35 -4.96
CA SER A 185 13.77 0.83 -6.16
C SER A 185 12.93 -0.16 -6.94
N VAL A 186 12.27 -1.09 -6.24
CA VAL A 186 11.41 -2.12 -6.84
C VAL A 186 10.07 -2.11 -6.11
N ASN A 187 9.00 -2.11 -6.88
CA ASN A 187 7.64 -2.15 -6.36
C ASN A 187 6.74 -2.90 -7.33
N LEU A 188 6.12 -3.98 -6.86
CA LEU A 188 5.10 -4.73 -7.59
C LEU A 188 3.72 -4.29 -7.12
N ASN A 189 2.95 -3.71 -8.05
CA ASN A 189 1.54 -3.41 -7.78
C ASN A 189 0.73 -4.72 -7.84
N PRO A 190 0.02 -5.12 -6.76
CA PRO A 190 -0.79 -6.33 -6.75
C PRO A 190 -1.90 -6.34 -7.82
N ALA A 191 -2.42 -5.17 -8.22
CA ALA A 191 -3.37 -5.09 -9.32
C ALA A 191 -2.76 -5.53 -10.66
N LEU A 192 -1.50 -5.16 -10.94
CA LEU A 192 -0.80 -5.61 -12.13
C LEU A 192 -0.59 -7.13 -12.13
N LEU A 193 -0.30 -7.70 -10.97
CA LEU A 193 -0.17 -9.16 -10.83
C LEU A 193 -1.50 -9.86 -11.14
N ALA A 194 -2.59 -9.41 -10.52
CA ALA A 194 -3.92 -9.97 -10.74
C ALA A 194 -4.35 -9.88 -12.22
N GLU A 195 -4.23 -8.69 -12.83
CA GLU A 195 -4.53 -8.49 -14.26
C GLU A 195 -3.68 -9.38 -15.18
N THR A 196 -2.41 -9.61 -14.82
CA THR A 196 -1.51 -10.46 -15.64
C THR A 196 -1.89 -11.93 -15.51
N LEU A 197 -2.28 -12.39 -14.32
CA LEU A 197 -2.79 -13.73 -14.10
C LEU A 197 -4.11 -13.96 -14.84
N GLU A 198 -5.06 -13.02 -14.77
CA GLU A 198 -6.32 -13.09 -15.50
C GLU A 198 -6.10 -13.22 -17.01
N LYS A 199 -5.20 -12.42 -17.56
CA LYS A 199 -4.84 -12.48 -18.99
C LYS A 199 -4.22 -13.82 -19.38
N GLN A 200 -3.29 -14.33 -18.56
CA GLN A 200 -2.61 -15.59 -18.88
C GLN A 200 -3.49 -16.82 -18.62
N ALA A 201 -4.39 -16.75 -17.65
CA ALA A 201 -5.39 -17.81 -17.41
C ALA A 201 -6.56 -17.75 -18.41
N GLU A 202 -6.76 -16.62 -19.10
CA GLU A 202 -7.93 -16.30 -19.93
C GLU A 202 -9.26 -16.38 -19.16
N ILE A 203 -9.22 -16.01 -17.86
CA ILE A 203 -10.38 -16.00 -16.96
C ILE A 203 -10.35 -14.67 -16.22
N PHE A 204 -11.47 -13.91 -16.28
CA PHE A 204 -11.53 -12.55 -15.76
C PHE A 204 -12.53 -12.44 -14.61
N SER A 205 -12.13 -11.80 -13.52
CA SER A 205 -13.03 -11.51 -12.41
C SER A 205 -14.00 -10.38 -12.75
N GLU A 206 -15.20 -10.43 -12.18
CA GLU A 206 -16.19 -9.35 -12.25
C GLU A 206 -15.88 -8.22 -11.27
N PHE A 207 -15.17 -8.52 -10.18
CA PHE A 207 -14.82 -7.56 -9.16
C PHE A 207 -13.48 -7.91 -8.51
N GLN A 208 -12.70 -6.88 -8.24
CA GLN A 208 -11.41 -6.99 -7.56
C GLN A 208 -11.38 -6.07 -6.34
N GLN A 209 -10.91 -6.60 -5.22
CA GLN A 209 -10.59 -5.83 -4.02
C GLN A 209 -9.17 -6.14 -3.59
N ILE A 210 -8.39 -5.11 -3.28
CA ILE A 210 -7.00 -5.23 -2.84
C ILE A 210 -6.84 -4.51 -1.51
N GLU A 211 -6.27 -5.20 -0.55
CA GLU A 211 -5.97 -4.65 0.76
C GLU A 211 -4.51 -4.90 1.14
N ARG A 212 -3.80 -3.82 1.52
CA ARG A 212 -2.47 -3.94 2.10
C ARG A 212 -2.59 -4.30 3.57
N LYS A 213 -2.03 -5.45 3.95
CA LYS A 213 -2.06 -5.98 5.32
C LYS A 213 -0.85 -5.57 6.14
N ASN A 214 0.34 -5.49 5.51
CA ASN A 214 1.56 -5.19 6.23
C ASN A 214 2.62 -4.56 5.33
N LEU A 215 3.57 -3.85 5.94
CA LEU A 215 4.83 -3.43 5.32
C LEU A 215 5.97 -4.14 6.04
N LEU A 216 6.93 -4.66 5.27
CA LEU A 216 8.03 -5.46 5.78
C LEU A 216 9.37 -4.82 5.46
N ILE A 217 10.29 -4.99 6.40
CA ILE A 217 11.72 -4.74 6.25
C ILE A 217 12.46 -6.06 6.00
N ALA A 218 13.77 -6.01 5.90
CA ALA A 218 14.61 -7.18 5.77
C ALA A 218 14.25 -8.25 6.82
N ASP A 219 14.47 -9.53 6.49
CA ASP A 219 14.15 -10.69 7.33
C ASP A 219 12.64 -10.89 7.62
N GLY A 220 11.76 -10.26 6.84
CA GLY A 220 10.31 -10.41 6.97
C GLY A 220 9.71 -9.80 8.24
N LYS A 221 10.44 -8.93 8.94
CA LYS A 221 9.92 -8.21 10.10
C LYS A 221 8.98 -7.09 9.70
N SER A 222 7.92 -6.88 10.48
CA SER A 222 7.01 -5.75 10.28
C SER A 222 7.74 -4.41 10.44
N PHE A 223 7.46 -3.50 9.51
CA PHE A 223 7.93 -2.13 9.59
C PHE A 223 7.29 -1.37 10.76
N ARG A 224 8.14 -0.67 11.55
CA ARG A 224 7.69 0.07 12.71
C ARG A 224 8.51 1.35 12.98
#